data_8406dc28e521aae164ca8471911e8059
#
_entry.id   8406dc28e521aae164ca8471911e8059
#
_cell.length_a   1.000
_cell.length_b   1.000
_cell.length_c   1.000
_cell.angle_alpha   90.00
_cell.angle_beta   90.00
_cell.angle_gamma   90.00
#
_symmetry.space_group_name_H-M   'P 1'
#
loop_
_entity.id
_entity.type
_entity.pdbx_description
1 polymer ?
#
loop_
_entity_poly.entity_id
_entity_poly.type
_entity_poly.pdbx_seq_one_letter_code
_entity_poly.pdbx_strand_id
1 'polypeptide(L)'
;MTIDAHQHFWRFDPVRDAWITEEMNIIRRDFLPADLAPLLKAAGIDGCVAVQADQSEAETQFLLECAQGNDFVKAVVGWVDLRSPDVAERLAYWAEQPLVKGFRHIVQGEPDDKFLLREDFNNGIAALKKHGLTYDILVYPHQLPAVEQFVEKHPEQPLVIDHLAKPYIKKKEIGDWTKQIRRIARMPHVHCKLSGMVTEADLQNWKEADFRPYLDTVLEAFGPGRLMYGSDWPVCLLAADYTRQKAIVDNFIGSLSDTEKSRIMGGNAAAFYNIS
;
A
#
# COMPACT_ATOMS: atom_id res chain seq x y z
N MET A 1 9.84 -1.33 16.78
CA MET A 1 10.22 -0.86 15.43
C MET A 1 9.02 -0.16 14.81
N THR A 2 9.22 1.06 14.34
CA THR A 2 8.25 1.87 13.59
C THR A 2 8.52 1.72 12.09
N ILE A 3 7.50 1.42 11.29
CA ILE A 3 7.64 1.14 9.86
C ILE A 3 6.62 1.96 9.07
N ASP A 4 7.11 2.67 8.06
CA ASP A 4 6.29 3.20 6.98
C ASP A 4 6.00 2.06 6.00
N ALA A 5 4.78 1.50 6.04
CA ALA A 5 4.42 0.32 5.27
C ALA A 5 4.09 0.61 3.80
N HIS A 6 4.20 1.86 3.36
CA HIS A 6 3.89 2.24 1.97
C HIS A 6 4.59 3.53 1.55
N GLN A 7 5.64 3.41 0.78
CA GLN A 7 6.31 4.50 0.09
C GLN A 7 6.91 4.01 -1.23
N HIS A 8 7.29 4.95 -2.10
CA HIS A 8 7.82 4.65 -3.43
C HIS A 8 9.18 5.29 -3.65
N PHE A 9 10.01 4.63 -4.44
CA PHE A 9 11.17 5.22 -5.08
C PHE A 9 11.01 5.13 -6.59
N TRP A 10 11.48 6.13 -7.32
CA TRP A 10 11.59 6.08 -8.78
C TRP A 10 12.68 7.01 -9.29
N ARG A 11 13.19 6.69 -10.48
CA ARG A 11 13.86 7.63 -11.36
C ARG A 11 12.84 8.05 -12.41
N PHE A 12 12.50 9.32 -12.41
CA PHE A 12 11.40 9.82 -13.25
C PHE A 12 11.70 9.66 -14.73
N ASP A 13 10.80 9.02 -15.45
CA ASP A 13 10.79 8.94 -16.90
C ASP A 13 9.42 9.39 -17.42
N PRO A 14 9.35 10.46 -18.27
CA PRO A 14 8.07 11.02 -18.68
C PRO A 14 7.21 10.10 -19.57
N VAL A 15 7.80 9.03 -20.13
CA VAL A 15 7.09 8.05 -20.96
C VAL A 15 6.56 6.92 -20.09
N ARG A 16 7.40 6.32 -19.25
CA ARG A 16 7.01 5.25 -18.33
C ARG A 16 6.05 5.77 -17.27
N ASP A 17 6.34 6.94 -16.69
CA ASP A 17 5.60 7.53 -15.59
C ASP A 17 4.55 8.54 -16.09
N ALA A 18 3.92 8.28 -17.24
CA ALA A 18 2.94 9.18 -17.87
C ALA A 18 1.73 9.49 -16.98
N TRP A 19 1.48 8.69 -15.93
CA TRP A 19 0.47 8.96 -14.90
C TRP A 19 0.80 10.21 -14.05
N ILE A 20 2.10 10.59 -13.96
CA ILE A 20 2.56 11.81 -13.30
C ILE A 20 2.42 12.97 -14.29
N THR A 21 1.26 13.62 -14.27
CA THR A 21 0.94 14.71 -15.20
C THR A 21 1.74 15.99 -14.89
N GLU A 22 1.64 16.99 -15.77
CA GLU A 22 2.30 18.29 -15.54
C GLU A 22 1.78 19.01 -14.31
N GLU A 23 0.52 18.79 -13.93
CA GLU A 23 -0.09 19.35 -12.72
C GLU A 23 0.52 18.75 -11.44
N MET A 24 1.11 17.56 -11.56
CA MET A 24 1.83 16.86 -10.48
C MET A 24 3.32 17.22 -10.45
N ASN A 25 3.71 18.40 -10.90
CA ASN A 25 5.10 18.79 -11.14
C ASN A 25 6.02 18.58 -9.92
N ILE A 26 5.50 18.72 -8.70
CA ILE A 26 6.27 18.50 -7.46
C ILE A 26 6.86 17.10 -7.35
N ILE A 27 6.24 16.07 -7.98
CA ILE A 27 6.69 14.68 -7.99
C ILE A 27 7.30 14.25 -9.34
N ARG A 28 7.44 15.15 -10.32
CA ARG A 28 8.06 14.89 -11.63
C ARG A 28 9.58 14.99 -11.58
N ARG A 29 10.21 14.26 -10.70
CA ARG A 29 11.66 14.17 -10.55
C ARG A 29 12.03 12.82 -9.92
N ASP A 30 13.32 12.55 -9.84
CA ASP A 30 13.80 11.40 -9.10
C ASP A 30 13.47 11.51 -7.60
N PHE A 31 13.05 10.39 -7.02
CA PHE A 31 12.89 10.20 -5.59
C PHE A 31 13.58 8.90 -5.18
N LEU A 32 14.67 9.05 -4.44
CA LEU A 32 15.59 7.96 -4.11
C LEU A 32 15.72 7.79 -2.59
N PRO A 33 16.32 6.70 -2.11
CA PRO A 33 16.52 6.48 -0.68
C PRO A 33 17.17 7.66 0.07
N ALA A 34 18.10 8.37 -0.56
CA ALA A 34 18.75 9.54 0.04
C ALA A 34 17.78 10.71 0.30
N ASP A 35 16.68 10.83 -0.46
CA ASP A 35 15.65 11.84 -0.24
C ASP A 35 14.75 11.47 0.95
N LEU A 36 14.46 10.18 1.14
CA LEU A 36 13.56 9.69 2.19
C LEU A 36 14.26 9.55 3.55
N ALA A 37 15.51 9.11 3.59
CA ALA A 37 16.24 8.82 4.83
C ALA A 37 16.17 9.95 5.88
N PRO A 38 16.40 11.23 5.54
CA PRO A 38 16.28 12.33 6.51
C PRO A 38 14.86 12.54 7.02
N LEU A 39 13.83 12.24 6.20
CA LEU A 39 12.42 12.37 6.58
C LEU A 39 12.02 11.29 7.59
N LEU A 40 12.41 10.03 7.35
CA LEU A 40 12.20 8.92 8.29
C LEU A 40 12.85 9.23 9.63
N LYS A 41 14.12 9.66 9.61
CA LYS A 41 14.86 10.01 10.82
C LYS A 41 14.17 11.14 11.61
N ALA A 42 13.75 12.20 10.94
CA ALA A 42 13.05 13.32 11.57
C ALA A 42 11.69 12.91 12.15
N ALA A 43 11.01 11.95 11.52
CA ALA A 43 9.72 11.44 11.94
C ALA A 43 9.78 10.32 12.98
N GLY A 44 10.98 9.83 13.37
CA GLY A 44 11.17 8.72 14.28
C GLY A 44 10.70 7.38 13.71
N ILE A 45 10.85 7.19 12.39
CA ILE A 45 10.52 5.95 11.69
C ILE A 45 11.81 5.15 11.47
N ASP A 46 11.81 3.88 11.90
CA ASP A 46 12.99 3.01 11.85
C ASP A 46 13.23 2.40 10.48
N GLY A 47 12.19 2.26 9.67
CA GLY A 47 12.31 1.67 8.33
C GLY A 47 11.05 1.81 7.49
N CYS A 48 11.13 1.35 6.23
CA CYS A 48 10.02 1.41 5.31
C CYS A 48 9.89 0.17 4.44
N VAL A 49 8.72 0.03 3.82
CA VAL A 49 8.42 -0.91 2.73
C VAL A 49 8.39 -0.13 1.43
N ALA A 50 9.26 -0.49 0.49
CA ALA A 50 9.28 0.09 -0.84
C ALA A 50 8.27 -0.64 -1.74
N VAL A 51 7.28 0.09 -2.25
CA VAL A 51 6.21 -0.45 -3.09
C VAL A 51 6.40 0.02 -4.52
N GLN A 52 6.16 -0.87 -5.50
CA GLN A 52 6.29 -0.55 -6.91
C GLN A 52 5.40 0.63 -7.35
N ALA A 53 5.89 1.42 -8.29
CA ALA A 53 5.14 2.48 -8.97
C ALA A 53 4.94 2.18 -10.47
N ASP A 54 5.77 1.31 -11.05
CA ASP A 54 5.67 0.80 -12.42
C ASP A 54 5.42 -0.70 -12.44
N GLN A 55 4.65 -1.16 -13.42
CA GLN A 55 4.31 -2.58 -13.60
C GLN A 55 5.35 -3.29 -14.46
N SER A 56 6.57 -3.43 -13.93
CA SER A 56 7.67 -4.16 -14.57
C SER A 56 8.55 -4.88 -13.55
N GLU A 57 9.17 -5.97 -13.96
CA GLU A 57 10.19 -6.64 -13.14
C GLU A 57 11.50 -5.82 -13.05
N ALA A 58 11.73 -4.92 -14.00
CA ALA A 58 12.83 -3.96 -13.91
C ALA A 58 12.67 -3.01 -12.72
N GLU A 59 11.43 -2.58 -12.43
CA GLU A 59 11.10 -1.81 -11.23
C GLU A 59 11.33 -2.65 -9.97
N THR A 60 10.91 -3.91 -9.95
CA THR A 60 11.17 -4.81 -8.81
C THR A 60 12.65 -4.93 -8.53
N GLN A 61 13.48 -5.08 -9.57
CA GLN A 61 14.94 -5.14 -9.46
C GLN A 61 15.51 -3.82 -8.93
N PHE A 62 15.06 -2.68 -9.44
CA PHE A 62 15.48 -1.36 -8.98
C PHE A 62 15.15 -1.14 -7.49
N LEU A 63 13.96 -1.51 -7.04
CA LEU A 63 13.58 -1.41 -5.63
C LEU A 63 14.41 -2.35 -4.74
N LEU A 64 14.73 -3.55 -5.23
CA LEU A 64 15.62 -4.47 -4.53
C LEU A 64 17.02 -3.89 -4.36
N GLU A 65 17.57 -3.26 -5.39
CA GLU A 65 18.88 -2.57 -5.32
C GLU A 65 18.84 -1.40 -4.30
N CYS A 66 17.74 -0.62 -4.30
CA CYS A 66 17.53 0.41 -3.28
C CYS A 66 17.52 -0.18 -1.87
N ALA A 67 16.88 -1.32 -1.67
CA ALA A 67 16.80 -1.99 -0.38
C ALA A 67 18.14 -2.59 0.07
N GLN A 68 18.89 -3.21 -0.85
CA GLN A 68 20.22 -3.77 -0.56
C GLN A 68 21.25 -2.68 -0.20
N GLY A 69 21.09 -1.49 -0.75
CA GLY A 69 21.97 -0.34 -0.49
C GLY A 69 21.59 0.49 0.74
N ASN A 70 20.44 0.22 1.39
CA ASN A 70 19.91 1.07 2.46
C ASN A 70 19.16 0.25 3.51
N ASP A 71 19.77 0.04 4.68
CA ASP A 71 19.26 -0.81 5.77
C ASP A 71 17.88 -0.40 6.32
N PHE A 72 17.44 0.84 6.10
CA PHE A 72 16.12 1.29 6.50
C PHE A 72 15.01 0.83 5.54
N VAL A 73 15.34 0.36 4.32
CA VAL A 73 14.36 -0.27 3.43
C VAL A 73 14.27 -1.75 3.81
N LYS A 74 13.21 -2.10 4.53
CA LYS A 74 13.06 -3.40 5.20
C LYS A 74 12.38 -4.47 4.31
N ALA A 75 11.62 -4.03 3.32
CA ALA A 75 10.92 -4.92 2.42
C ALA A 75 10.65 -4.23 1.08
N VAL A 76 10.46 -5.05 0.05
CA VAL A 76 10.03 -4.66 -1.30
C VAL A 76 8.72 -5.36 -1.62
N VAL A 77 7.74 -4.59 -2.06
CA VAL A 77 6.54 -5.05 -2.74
C VAL A 77 6.70 -4.71 -4.22
N GLY A 78 7.09 -5.71 -5.00
CA GLY A 78 7.40 -5.55 -6.42
C GLY A 78 6.21 -5.77 -7.34
N TRP A 79 6.53 -6.02 -8.61
CA TRP A 79 5.58 -6.44 -9.62
C TRP A 79 6.12 -7.64 -10.40
N VAL A 80 5.23 -8.53 -10.76
CA VAL A 80 5.42 -9.61 -11.73
C VAL A 80 4.09 -9.78 -12.48
N ASP A 81 4.11 -10.18 -13.74
CA ASP A 81 2.84 -10.46 -14.43
C ASP A 81 2.20 -11.75 -13.87
N LEU A 82 1.28 -11.57 -12.92
CA LEU A 82 0.55 -12.65 -12.27
C LEU A 82 -0.35 -13.46 -13.21
N ARG A 83 -0.56 -12.96 -14.44
CA ARG A 83 -1.34 -13.64 -15.49
C ARG A 83 -0.47 -14.48 -16.43
N SER A 84 0.86 -14.32 -16.32
CA SER A 84 1.80 -15.04 -17.18
C SER A 84 1.72 -16.56 -16.95
N PRO A 85 1.79 -17.37 -18.00
CA PRO A 85 1.94 -18.82 -17.84
C PRO A 85 3.23 -19.20 -17.09
N ASP A 86 4.24 -18.35 -17.10
CA ASP A 86 5.53 -18.56 -16.46
C ASP A 86 5.60 -18.00 -15.02
N VAL A 87 4.47 -17.54 -14.48
CA VAL A 87 4.40 -16.87 -13.18
C VAL A 87 5.03 -17.68 -12.06
N ALA A 88 4.88 -18.99 -12.06
CA ALA A 88 5.43 -19.87 -11.03
C ALA A 88 6.97 -19.83 -10.99
N GLU A 89 7.62 -19.80 -12.15
CA GLU A 89 9.09 -19.68 -12.29
C GLU A 89 9.55 -18.30 -11.84
N ARG A 90 8.83 -17.23 -12.26
CA ARG A 90 9.16 -15.85 -11.85
C ARG A 90 9.03 -15.64 -10.36
N LEU A 91 7.98 -16.17 -9.74
CA LEU A 91 7.80 -16.09 -8.29
C LEU A 91 8.86 -16.90 -7.52
N ALA A 92 9.27 -18.07 -8.03
CA ALA A 92 10.38 -18.83 -7.43
C ALA A 92 11.69 -18.02 -7.45
N TYR A 93 12.01 -17.37 -8.57
CA TYR A 93 13.18 -16.50 -8.69
C TYR A 93 13.15 -15.34 -7.68
N TRP A 94 12.04 -14.62 -7.58
CA TRP A 94 11.93 -13.50 -6.66
C TRP A 94 11.89 -13.92 -5.18
N ALA A 95 11.37 -15.09 -4.89
CA ALA A 95 11.33 -15.63 -3.52
C ALA A 95 12.72 -15.96 -2.95
N GLU A 96 13.74 -16.12 -3.81
CA GLU A 96 15.14 -16.26 -3.40
C GLU A 96 15.74 -14.93 -2.91
N GLN A 97 15.06 -13.81 -3.15
CA GLN A 97 15.49 -12.48 -2.70
C GLN A 97 14.87 -12.15 -1.34
N PRO A 98 15.62 -12.17 -0.22
CA PRO A 98 15.04 -12.09 1.13
C PRO A 98 14.27 -10.80 1.42
N LEU A 99 14.57 -9.72 0.69
CA LEU A 99 13.92 -8.42 0.86
C LEU A 99 12.61 -8.29 0.03
N VAL A 100 12.38 -9.15 -0.96
CA VAL A 100 11.11 -9.19 -1.69
C VAL A 100 10.11 -9.95 -0.86
N LYS A 101 9.07 -9.25 -0.39
CA LYS A 101 8.08 -9.80 0.56
C LYS A 101 6.69 -9.95 -0.05
N GLY A 102 6.42 -9.26 -1.14
CA GLY A 102 5.11 -9.29 -1.78
C GLY A 102 5.09 -8.67 -3.15
N PHE A 103 3.92 -8.68 -3.74
CA PHE A 103 3.67 -8.12 -5.06
C PHE A 103 2.39 -7.30 -5.08
N ARG A 104 2.32 -6.35 -6.03
CA ARG A 104 1.15 -5.53 -6.27
C ARG A 104 0.90 -5.39 -7.78
N HIS A 105 -0.35 -5.43 -8.18
CA HIS A 105 -0.81 -5.01 -9.50
C HIS A 105 -1.64 -3.73 -9.37
N ILE A 106 -1.50 -2.78 -10.30
CA ILE A 106 -2.25 -1.51 -10.27
C ILE A 106 -3.66 -1.75 -10.84
N VAL A 107 -4.48 -2.49 -10.06
CA VAL A 107 -5.85 -2.88 -10.48
C VAL A 107 -6.74 -1.67 -10.69
N GLN A 108 -6.51 -0.58 -9.96
CA GLN A 108 -7.23 0.68 -10.14
C GLN A 108 -7.17 1.24 -11.58
N GLY A 109 -6.13 0.89 -12.34
CA GLY A 109 -5.93 1.31 -13.73
C GLY A 109 -6.52 0.36 -14.77
N GLU A 110 -7.02 -0.80 -14.35
CA GLU A 110 -7.59 -1.78 -15.27
C GLU A 110 -8.99 -1.35 -15.74
N PRO A 111 -9.31 -1.53 -17.05
CA PRO A 111 -10.60 -1.14 -17.59
C PRO A 111 -11.75 -2.06 -17.15
N ASP A 112 -11.45 -3.26 -16.64
CA ASP A 112 -12.42 -4.21 -16.13
C ASP A 112 -12.49 -4.14 -14.59
N ASP A 113 -13.61 -3.66 -14.06
CA ASP A 113 -13.85 -3.61 -12.61
C ASP A 113 -13.76 -4.97 -11.92
N LYS A 114 -13.88 -6.06 -12.69
CA LYS A 114 -13.77 -7.44 -12.22
C LYS A 114 -12.40 -8.08 -12.48
N PHE A 115 -11.40 -7.29 -12.80
CA PHE A 115 -10.04 -7.78 -13.09
C PHE A 115 -9.54 -8.80 -12.06
N LEU A 116 -9.75 -8.54 -10.77
CA LEU A 116 -9.37 -9.45 -9.67
C LEU A 116 -10.04 -10.84 -9.75
N LEU A 117 -11.13 -10.98 -10.49
CA LEU A 117 -11.85 -12.25 -10.62
C LEU A 117 -11.41 -13.07 -11.84
N ARG A 118 -10.49 -12.58 -12.66
CA ARG A 118 -9.92 -13.31 -13.79
C ARG A 118 -9.26 -14.61 -13.32
N GLU A 119 -9.45 -15.66 -14.06
CA GLU A 119 -8.90 -16.98 -13.71
C GLU A 119 -7.38 -17.01 -13.76
N ASP A 120 -6.79 -16.45 -14.83
CA ASP A 120 -5.33 -16.36 -14.99
C ASP A 120 -4.67 -15.60 -13.83
N PHE A 121 -5.24 -14.45 -13.43
CA PHE A 121 -4.77 -13.66 -12.31
C PHE A 121 -4.86 -14.41 -10.98
N ASN A 122 -5.99 -15.08 -10.72
CA ASN A 122 -6.20 -15.87 -9.50
C ASN A 122 -5.23 -17.06 -9.40
N ASN A 123 -4.82 -17.65 -10.53
CA ASN A 123 -3.80 -18.70 -10.55
C ASN A 123 -2.44 -18.15 -10.09
N GLY A 124 -2.07 -16.93 -10.52
CA GLY A 124 -0.88 -16.23 -10.06
C GLY A 124 -0.92 -15.91 -8.56
N ILE A 125 -2.06 -15.42 -8.06
CA ILE A 125 -2.25 -15.17 -6.62
C ILE A 125 -2.09 -16.45 -5.80
N ALA A 126 -2.67 -17.56 -6.26
CA ALA A 126 -2.52 -18.85 -5.58
C ALA A 126 -1.06 -19.35 -5.56
N ALA A 127 -0.24 -18.95 -6.53
CA ALA A 127 1.18 -19.27 -6.57
C ALA A 127 2.01 -18.50 -5.53
N LEU A 128 1.63 -17.24 -5.18
CA LEU A 128 2.31 -16.42 -4.16
C LEU A 128 2.40 -17.14 -2.81
N LYS A 129 1.30 -17.78 -2.40
CA LYS A 129 1.22 -18.51 -1.12
C LYS A 129 2.31 -19.57 -0.96
N LYS A 130 2.67 -20.28 -2.04
CA LYS A 130 3.70 -21.33 -2.01
C LYS A 130 5.07 -20.82 -1.57
N HIS A 131 5.30 -19.52 -1.76
CA HIS A 131 6.55 -18.85 -1.46
C HIS A 131 6.47 -17.94 -0.21
N GLY A 132 5.31 -17.92 0.49
CA GLY A 132 5.10 -17.05 1.64
C GLY A 132 5.08 -15.55 1.30
N LEU A 133 4.75 -15.21 0.04
CA LEU A 133 4.70 -13.83 -0.46
C LEU A 133 3.31 -13.22 -0.24
N THR A 134 3.26 -11.94 0.07
CA THR A 134 2.03 -11.19 0.29
C THR A 134 1.48 -10.58 -1.00
N TYR A 135 0.23 -10.12 -0.99
CA TYR A 135 -0.33 -9.35 -2.08
C TYR A 135 -1.00 -8.07 -1.58
N ASP A 136 -0.61 -6.94 -2.19
CA ASP A 136 -1.15 -5.62 -1.90
C ASP A 136 -2.25 -5.26 -2.91
N ILE A 137 -3.45 -4.92 -2.43
CA ILE A 137 -4.65 -4.69 -3.23
C ILE A 137 -4.81 -3.18 -3.45
N LEU A 138 -4.53 -2.71 -4.66
CA LEU A 138 -4.68 -1.30 -5.06
C LEU A 138 -5.90 -1.13 -5.98
N VAL A 139 -6.97 -0.57 -5.45
CA VAL A 139 -8.27 -0.45 -6.13
C VAL A 139 -8.96 0.87 -5.82
N TYR A 140 -9.93 1.23 -6.66
CA TYR A 140 -10.92 2.25 -6.37
C TYR A 140 -12.20 1.67 -5.75
N PRO A 141 -13.06 2.50 -5.12
CA PRO A 141 -14.29 2.04 -4.44
C PRO A 141 -15.24 1.24 -5.33
N HIS A 142 -15.35 1.55 -6.62
CA HIS A 142 -16.23 0.84 -7.55
C HIS A 142 -15.79 -0.60 -7.81
N GLN A 143 -14.52 -0.94 -7.55
CA GLN A 143 -13.96 -2.29 -7.69
C GLN A 143 -14.12 -3.14 -6.41
N LEU A 144 -14.53 -2.56 -5.28
CA LEU A 144 -14.68 -3.28 -4.00
C LEU A 144 -15.60 -4.51 -4.05
N PRO A 145 -16.68 -4.55 -4.85
CA PRO A 145 -17.48 -5.77 -5.01
C PRO A 145 -16.68 -6.96 -5.57
N ALA A 146 -15.68 -6.70 -6.41
CA ALA A 146 -14.78 -7.74 -6.90
C ALA A 146 -13.74 -8.12 -5.83
N VAL A 147 -13.26 -7.15 -5.04
CA VAL A 147 -12.36 -7.41 -3.90
C VAL A 147 -13.01 -8.35 -2.88
N GLU A 148 -14.30 -8.14 -2.54
CA GLU A 148 -15.02 -9.02 -1.60
C GLU A 148 -14.95 -10.49 -2.04
N GLN A 149 -15.28 -10.77 -3.30
CA GLN A 149 -15.23 -12.12 -3.87
C GLN A 149 -13.78 -12.67 -3.96
N PHE A 150 -12.84 -11.79 -4.30
CA PHE A 150 -11.43 -12.15 -4.41
C PHE A 150 -10.84 -12.60 -3.07
N VAL A 151 -11.08 -11.84 -1.99
CA VAL A 151 -10.54 -12.20 -0.67
C VAL A 151 -11.20 -13.47 -0.11
N GLU A 152 -12.48 -13.71 -0.40
CA GLU A 152 -13.17 -14.96 -0.04
C GLU A 152 -12.56 -16.17 -0.74
N LYS A 153 -12.14 -16.00 -1.99
CA LYS A 153 -11.51 -17.07 -2.79
C LYS A 153 -10.10 -17.45 -2.31
N HIS A 154 -9.41 -16.52 -1.62
CA HIS A 154 -8.02 -16.70 -1.19
C HIS A 154 -7.86 -16.63 0.35
N PRO A 155 -8.53 -17.47 1.15
CA PRO A 155 -8.62 -17.32 2.61
C PRO A 155 -7.30 -17.51 3.36
N GLU A 156 -6.29 -18.07 2.70
CA GLU A 156 -4.98 -18.30 3.31
C GLU A 156 -3.86 -17.43 2.74
N GLN A 157 -4.18 -16.55 1.76
CA GLN A 157 -3.24 -15.61 1.20
C GLN A 157 -3.20 -14.35 2.07
N PRO A 158 -2.03 -13.91 2.59
CA PRO A 158 -1.93 -12.62 3.26
C PRO A 158 -2.21 -11.49 2.28
N LEU A 159 -3.26 -10.71 2.57
CA LEU A 159 -3.75 -9.62 1.72
C LEU A 159 -3.78 -8.31 2.50
N VAL A 160 -3.39 -7.21 1.88
CA VAL A 160 -3.55 -5.87 2.45
C VAL A 160 -4.16 -4.91 1.43
N ILE A 161 -5.15 -4.14 1.87
CA ILE A 161 -5.76 -3.09 1.07
C ILE A 161 -4.92 -1.82 1.18
N ASP A 162 -4.44 -1.31 0.05
CA ASP A 162 -3.75 -0.04 -0.03
C ASP A 162 -4.74 1.14 0.11
N HIS A 163 -4.33 2.19 0.82
CA HIS A 163 -4.98 3.51 0.84
C HIS A 163 -6.48 3.46 1.20
N LEU A 164 -6.88 2.60 2.14
CA LEU A 164 -8.30 2.43 2.52
C LEU A 164 -9.19 2.07 1.30
N ALA A 165 -8.63 1.52 0.20
CA ALA A 165 -9.28 1.40 -1.10
C ALA A 165 -9.73 2.75 -1.68
N LYS A 166 -8.96 3.82 -1.48
CA LYS A 166 -9.11 5.15 -2.09
C LYS A 166 -10.54 5.72 -2.03
N PRO A 167 -11.14 5.85 -0.84
CA PRO A 167 -12.50 6.39 -0.71
C PRO A 167 -12.59 7.80 -1.31
N TYR A 168 -13.73 8.16 -1.88
CA TYR A 168 -13.97 9.46 -2.51
C TYR A 168 -14.12 10.58 -1.47
N ILE A 169 -13.03 10.87 -0.72
CA ILE A 169 -13.01 11.82 0.41
C ILE A 169 -13.43 13.22 -0.03
N LYS A 170 -12.90 13.71 -1.16
CA LYS A 170 -13.26 15.02 -1.72
C LYS A 170 -14.77 15.15 -1.98
N LYS A 171 -15.42 14.07 -2.37
CA LYS A 171 -16.87 14.04 -2.63
C LYS A 171 -17.70 13.77 -1.37
N LYS A 172 -17.06 13.40 -0.26
CA LYS A 172 -17.72 12.96 0.99
C LYS A 172 -18.64 11.74 0.79
N GLU A 173 -18.32 10.90 -0.18
CA GLU A 173 -19.04 9.67 -0.48
C GLU A 173 -18.50 8.54 0.40
N ILE A 174 -19.29 8.13 1.39
CA ILE A 174 -18.84 7.13 2.37
C ILE A 174 -19.73 5.88 2.44
N GLY A 175 -21.02 5.99 2.05
CA GLY A 175 -22.04 4.97 2.34
C GLY A 175 -21.75 3.58 1.77
N ASP A 176 -21.55 3.47 0.45
CA ASP A 176 -21.31 2.17 -0.20
C ASP A 176 -19.90 1.65 0.06
N TRP A 177 -18.92 2.55 0.11
CA TRP A 177 -17.55 2.20 0.52
C TRP A 177 -17.54 1.57 1.93
N THR A 178 -18.23 2.17 2.90
CA THR A 178 -18.32 1.64 4.27
C THR A 178 -18.92 0.24 4.31
N LYS A 179 -20.00 -0.01 3.54
CA LYS A 179 -20.63 -1.33 3.49
C LYS A 179 -19.65 -2.39 2.99
N GLN A 180 -18.94 -2.09 1.90
CA GLN A 180 -17.99 -3.01 1.29
C GLN A 180 -16.76 -3.25 2.18
N ILE A 181 -16.18 -2.20 2.73
CA ILE A 181 -15.02 -2.32 3.65
C ILE A 181 -15.36 -3.18 4.86
N ARG A 182 -16.55 -2.99 5.48
CA ARG A 182 -16.98 -3.82 6.61
C ARG A 182 -17.17 -5.28 6.24
N ARG A 183 -17.60 -5.60 5.00
CA ARG A 183 -17.73 -6.98 4.54
C ARG A 183 -16.36 -7.62 4.34
N ILE A 184 -15.46 -6.93 3.64
CA ILE A 184 -14.10 -7.39 3.39
C ILE A 184 -13.35 -7.59 4.71
N ALA A 185 -13.50 -6.69 5.66
CA ALA A 185 -12.85 -6.76 6.98
C ALA A 185 -13.28 -7.98 7.84
N ARG A 186 -14.37 -8.67 7.49
CA ARG A 186 -14.75 -9.95 8.14
C ARG A 186 -13.74 -11.06 7.85
N MET A 187 -12.94 -10.94 6.78
CA MET A 187 -11.91 -11.88 6.44
C MET A 187 -10.66 -11.61 7.27
N PRO A 188 -10.27 -12.51 8.21
CA PRO A 188 -9.22 -12.23 9.21
C PRO A 188 -7.82 -12.09 8.61
N HIS A 189 -7.59 -12.62 7.41
CA HIS A 189 -6.32 -12.54 6.68
C HIS A 189 -6.13 -11.23 5.89
N VAL A 190 -7.15 -10.35 5.89
CA VAL A 190 -7.10 -9.05 5.19
C VAL A 190 -6.73 -7.94 6.15
N HIS A 191 -5.71 -7.18 5.77
CA HIS A 191 -5.23 -5.96 6.46
C HIS A 191 -5.58 -4.71 5.66
N CYS A 192 -5.34 -3.53 6.23
CA CYS A 192 -5.59 -2.26 5.55
C CYS A 192 -4.51 -1.23 5.91
N LYS A 193 -4.01 -0.49 4.91
CA LYS A 193 -3.04 0.58 5.10
C LYS A 193 -3.73 1.93 5.31
N LEU A 194 -3.34 2.62 6.36
CA LEU A 194 -3.68 4.01 6.65
C LEU A 194 -2.72 4.92 5.87
N SER A 195 -2.95 5.06 4.57
CA SER A 195 -2.10 5.78 3.63
C SER A 195 -2.93 6.41 2.52
N GLY A 196 -2.35 7.27 1.67
CA GLY A 196 -2.95 7.80 0.44
C GLY A 196 -4.22 8.64 0.60
N MET A 197 -4.58 9.05 1.82
CA MET A 197 -5.83 9.78 2.08
C MET A 197 -5.81 11.20 1.54
N VAL A 198 -4.66 11.86 1.65
CA VAL A 198 -4.52 13.28 1.27
C VAL A 198 -4.71 13.50 -0.23
N THR A 199 -4.37 12.50 -1.04
CA THR A 199 -4.52 12.55 -2.50
C THR A 199 -5.96 12.28 -2.98
N GLU A 200 -6.79 11.68 -2.13
CA GLU A 200 -8.22 11.45 -2.39
C GLU A 200 -9.11 12.59 -1.87
N ALA A 201 -8.52 13.56 -1.16
CA ALA A 201 -9.19 14.75 -0.63
C ALA A 201 -9.04 15.97 -1.57
N ASP A 202 -9.45 17.14 -1.11
CA ASP A 202 -9.11 18.40 -1.78
C ASP A 202 -7.62 18.70 -1.52
N LEU A 203 -6.78 18.61 -2.54
CA LEU A 203 -5.33 18.70 -2.42
C LEU A 203 -4.84 19.97 -1.71
N GLN A 204 -5.60 21.05 -1.79
CA GLN A 204 -5.21 22.36 -1.25
C GLN A 204 -5.89 22.72 0.08
N ASN A 205 -7.12 22.19 0.30
CA ASN A 205 -8.01 22.68 1.36
C ASN A 205 -8.48 21.60 2.34
N TRP A 206 -7.92 20.38 2.29
CA TRP A 206 -8.30 19.32 3.21
C TRP A 206 -8.01 19.67 4.67
N LYS A 207 -8.81 19.11 5.56
CA LYS A 207 -8.65 19.17 7.01
C LYS A 207 -8.63 17.75 7.57
N GLU A 208 -7.97 17.55 8.70
CA GLU A 208 -7.95 16.22 9.37
C GLU A 208 -9.34 15.67 9.63
N ALA A 209 -10.32 16.56 9.90
CA ALA A 209 -11.72 16.17 10.10
C ALA A 209 -12.34 15.50 8.85
N ASP A 210 -11.82 15.75 7.65
CA ASP A 210 -12.34 15.13 6.43
C ASP A 210 -11.98 13.63 6.35
N PHE A 211 -10.88 13.22 7.00
CA PHE A 211 -10.42 11.83 7.04
C PHE A 211 -11.10 11.01 8.15
N ARG A 212 -11.54 11.69 9.22
CA ARG A 212 -12.02 11.05 10.44
C ARG A 212 -13.10 9.98 10.21
N PRO A 213 -14.17 10.21 9.41
CA PRO A 213 -15.20 9.19 9.18
C PRO A 213 -14.68 7.91 8.53
N TYR A 214 -13.68 8.04 7.64
CA TYR A 214 -13.06 6.91 6.94
C TYR A 214 -12.11 6.13 7.86
N LEU A 215 -11.32 6.84 8.64
CA LEU A 215 -10.42 6.26 9.64
C LEU A 215 -11.19 5.53 10.75
N ASP A 216 -12.26 6.13 11.27
CA ASP A 216 -13.14 5.50 12.27
C ASP A 216 -13.74 4.20 11.70
N THR A 217 -14.20 4.21 10.43
CA THR A 217 -14.77 3.04 9.77
C THR A 217 -13.76 1.88 9.67
N VAL A 218 -12.52 2.15 9.25
CA VAL A 218 -11.52 1.07 9.13
C VAL A 218 -11.01 0.60 10.49
N LEU A 219 -10.90 1.49 11.48
CA LEU A 219 -10.55 1.10 12.84
C LEU A 219 -11.61 0.19 13.46
N GLU A 220 -12.89 0.53 13.29
CA GLU A 220 -14.00 -0.31 13.74
C GLU A 220 -14.02 -1.67 13.02
N ALA A 221 -13.79 -1.68 11.70
CA ALA A 221 -13.92 -2.87 10.87
C ALA A 221 -12.74 -3.84 11.01
N PHE A 222 -11.51 -3.35 10.96
CA PHE A 222 -10.29 -4.18 11.00
C PHE A 222 -9.71 -4.34 12.40
N GLY A 223 -10.02 -3.40 13.30
CA GLY A 223 -9.37 -3.29 14.59
C GLY A 223 -7.88 -2.88 14.49
N PRO A 224 -7.25 -2.48 15.60
CA PRO A 224 -5.86 -1.98 15.60
C PRO A 224 -4.82 -3.06 15.23
N GLY A 225 -5.18 -4.34 15.26
CA GLY A 225 -4.29 -5.46 14.94
C GLY A 225 -4.10 -5.71 13.44
N ARG A 226 -4.88 -5.06 12.56
CA ARG A 226 -4.81 -5.27 11.10
C ARG A 226 -4.69 -3.97 10.30
N LEU A 227 -4.36 -2.86 10.97
CA LEU A 227 -4.10 -1.57 10.34
C LEU A 227 -2.59 -1.30 10.30
N MET A 228 -2.10 -0.66 9.24
CA MET A 228 -0.68 -0.30 9.07
C MET A 228 -0.57 1.15 8.63
N TYR A 229 0.31 1.91 9.27
CA TYR A 229 0.70 3.23 8.80
C TYR A 229 1.47 3.13 7.48
N GLY A 230 1.20 4.05 6.54
CA GLY A 230 1.97 4.27 5.33
C GLY A 230 1.91 5.74 4.91
N SER A 231 3.03 6.31 4.47
CA SER A 231 3.09 7.72 4.07
C SER A 231 2.52 7.97 2.68
N ASP A 232 2.64 6.99 1.80
CA ASP A 232 2.46 7.15 0.36
C ASP A 232 3.43 8.21 -0.23
N TRP A 233 4.62 8.35 0.39
CA TRP A 233 5.65 9.24 -0.13
C TRP A 233 6.27 8.65 -1.41
N PRO A 234 6.59 9.44 -2.44
CA PRO A 234 6.44 10.89 -2.53
C PRO A 234 5.08 11.35 -3.08
N VAL A 235 4.13 10.45 -3.37
CA VAL A 235 2.81 10.80 -3.92
C VAL A 235 2.05 11.74 -2.97
N CYS A 236 2.18 11.57 -1.66
CA CYS A 236 1.57 12.45 -0.67
C CYS A 236 1.97 13.92 -0.81
N LEU A 237 3.16 14.22 -1.42
CA LEU A 237 3.64 15.60 -1.63
C LEU A 237 2.72 16.45 -2.52
N LEU A 238 1.80 15.82 -3.24
CA LEU A 238 0.74 16.53 -3.98
C LEU A 238 -0.19 17.32 -3.05
N ALA A 239 -0.28 16.95 -1.77
CA ALA A 239 -1.23 17.56 -0.83
C ALA A 239 -0.66 17.82 0.58
N ALA A 240 0.43 17.16 0.97
CA ALA A 240 1.06 17.29 2.28
C ALA A 240 2.53 16.88 2.23
N ASP A 241 3.37 17.52 3.05
CA ASP A 241 4.70 16.97 3.33
C ASP A 241 4.61 15.70 4.19
N TYR A 242 5.74 14.99 4.30
CA TYR A 242 5.84 13.73 5.05
C TYR A 242 5.36 13.86 6.50
N THR A 243 5.77 14.92 7.18
CA THR A 243 5.46 15.16 8.59
C THR A 243 3.96 15.41 8.79
N ARG A 244 3.36 16.25 7.92
CA ARG A 244 1.94 16.56 7.97
C ARG A 244 1.08 15.34 7.65
N GLN A 245 1.50 14.53 6.69
CA GLN A 245 0.81 13.28 6.37
C GLN A 245 0.85 12.30 7.56
N LYS A 246 2.02 12.12 8.20
CA LYS A 246 2.17 11.28 9.38
C LYS A 246 1.31 11.76 10.56
N ALA A 247 1.25 13.08 10.78
CA ALA A 247 0.49 13.68 11.87
C ALA A 247 -1.01 13.31 11.82
N ILE A 248 -1.59 13.10 10.64
CA ILE A 248 -3.00 12.67 10.49
C ILE A 248 -3.21 11.33 11.23
N VAL A 249 -2.31 10.37 11.03
CA VAL A 249 -2.42 9.05 11.65
C VAL A 249 -2.05 9.12 13.14
N ASP A 250 -0.99 9.85 13.50
CA ASP A 250 -0.58 10.04 14.90
C ASP A 250 -1.72 10.64 15.75
N ASN A 251 -2.36 11.70 15.23
CA ASN A 251 -3.48 12.36 15.89
C ASN A 251 -4.70 11.44 15.99
N PHE A 252 -4.97 10.67 14.91
CA PHE A 252 -6.09 9.74 14.89
C PHE A 252 -5.96 8.64 15.93
N ILE A 253 -4.78 8.01 16.04
CA ILE A 253 -4.54 6.92 16.99
C ILE A 253 -4.19 7.42 18.39
N GLY A 254 -4.13 8.73 18.63
CA GLY A 254 -3.69 9.35 19.88
C GLY A 254 -4.41 8.84 21.14
N SER A 255 -5.69 8.46 21.01
CA SER A 255 -6.52 7.91 22.11
C SER A 255 -6.39 6.40 22.33
N LEU A 256 -5.70 5.67 21.44
CA LEU A 256 -5.47 4.24 21.59
C LEU A 256 -4.40 3.93 22.64
N SER A 257 -4.37 2.69 23.12
CA SER A 257 -3.29 2.24 24.01
C SER A 257 -1.94 2.22 23.28
N ASP A 258 -0.85 2.29 24.04
CA ASP A 258 0.52 2.27 23.46
C ASP A 258 0.80 0.98 22.68
N THR A 259 0.21 -0.14 23.10
CA THR A 259 0.31 -1.42 22.38
C THR A 259 -0.38 -1.33 21.02
N GLU A 260 -1.58 -0.74 20.94
CA GLU A 260 -2.32 -0.58 19.68
C GLU A 260 -1.62 0.40 18.74
N LYS A 261 -1.12 1.52 19.28
CA LYS A 261 -0.29 2.47 18.52
C LYS A 261 0.94 1.79 17.95
N SER A 262 1.68 1.04 18.76
CA SER A 262 2.88 0.31 18.32
C SER A 262 2.56 -0.71 17.23
N ARG A 263 1.42 -1.38 17.29
CA ARG A 263 0.97 -2.29 16.24
C ARG A 263 0.74 -1.55 14.93
N ILE A 264 -0.05 -0.49 14.95
CA ILE A 264 -0.39 0.31 13.74
C ILE A 264 0.87 0.96 13.15
N MET A 265 1.74 1.51 13.98
CA MET A 265 2.93 2.24 13.53
C MET A 265 4.10 1.36 13.10
N GLY A 266 3.96 0.03 13.10
CA GLY A 266 5.01 -0.84 12.58
C GLY A 266 4.85 -2.32 12.90
N GLY A 267 4.34 -2.68 14.07
CA GLY A 267 4.25 -4.09 14.49
C GLY A 267 3.43 -4.95 13.52
N ASN A 268 2.32 -4.43 13.00
CA ASN A 268 1.49 -5.14 12.03
C ASN A 268 2.20 -5.29 10.67
N ALA A 269 2.89 -4.24 10.21
CA ALA A 269 3.66 -4.31 8.97
C ALA A 269 4.84 -5.30 9.10
N ALA A 270 5.55 -5.28 10.23
CA ALA A 270 6.64 -6.22 10.49
C ALA A 270 6.15 -7.68 10.45
N ALA A 271 5.02 -7.96 11.11
CA ALA A 271 4.41 -9.30 11.11
C ALA A 271 3.91 -9.71 9.71
N PHE A 272 3.21 -8.81 9.02
CA PHE A 272 2.60 -9.07 7.71
C PHE A 272 3.64 -9.35 6.62
N TYR A 273 4.70 -8.52 6.54
CA TYR A 273 5.78 -8.66 5.55
C TYR A 273 6.95 -9.52 6.06
N ASN A 274 6.83 -10.17 7.23
CA ASN A 274 7.91 -10.96 7.82
C ASN A 274 9.24 -10.18 7.87
N ILE A 275 9.22 -8.98 8.46
CA ILE A 275 10.37 -8.11 8.67
C ILE A 275 10.95 -8.39 10.07
N SER A 276 12.22 -8.71 10.11
CA SER A 276 12.97 -8.97 11.35
C SER A 276 13.77 -7.76 11.84
#